data_918b97a14ddbe3146753aea96632e72d
#
_entry.id   918b97a14ddbe3146753aea96632e72d
#
_cell.length_a   1.000
_cell.length_b   1.000
_cell.length_c   1.000
_cell.angle_alpha   90.00
_cell.angle_beta   90.00
_cell.angle_gamma   90.00
#
_symmetry.space_group_name_H-M   'P 1'
#
loop_
_entity.id
_entity.type
_entity.pdbx_description
1 polymer ?
#
loop_
_entity_poly.entity_id
_entity_poly.type
_entity_poly.pdbx_seq_one_letter_code
_entity_poly.pdbx_strand_id
1 'polypeptide(L)'
;KAHGVGLYRTENLFLRIDGWPDEATQYAEYAEVVRKANGQAVTFRTLDIGGDKQLGDAEVEANPFMGFRALRLCLEQPEIFRTQLRAIVRASAIGPVSIMFPMVSGLDEVRRAKAAVHAVVAELQAEGIRPMIPLRLGVMIEIPSATVIADALAAECDFFSIGTNDLVQYLLAVDRGNERVASLYEPAHPAVVLTLQRVFQAARSRGIPCGVCGELAGDVGWAPLLLGLGADSLSMSTPAIPEVRYVLRRTTQADREALAGVALASVDPVATTLALRSFASDRLRSRP
;
A
#
# COMPACT_ATOMS: atom_id res chain seq x y z
N LYS A 1 4.05 -19.74 -6.41
CA LYS A 1 4.93 -18.58 -6.64
C LYS A 1 4.11 -17.30 -6.50
N ALA A 2 4.69 -16.21 -5.94
CA ALA A 2 4.13 -14.87 -6.01
C ALA A 2 4.29 -14.32 -7.44
N HIS A 3 3.50 -13.29 -7.80
CA HIS A 3 3.55 -12.65 -9.11
C HIS A 3 4.44 -11.39 -9.13
N GLY A 4 5.02 -11.03 -7.97
CA GLY A 4 5.87 -9.86 -7.77
C GLY A 4 5.89 -9.43 -6.32
N VAL A 5 6.46 -8.26 -6.07
CA VAL A 5 6.48 -7.59 -4.77
C VAL A 5 5.53 -6.40 -4.85
N GLY A 6 4.33 -6.54 -4.27
CA GLY A 6 3.30 -5.49 -4.32
C GLY A 6 3.56 -4.35 -3.34
N LEU A 7 4.40 -4.56 -2.33
CA LEU A 7 4.86 -3.53 -1.39
C LEU A 7 6.26 -3.87 -0.91
N TYR A 8 7.24 -3.06 -1.28
CA TYR A 8 8.55 -3.01 -0.62
C TYR A 8 8.60 -1.76 0.26
N ARG A 9 8.73 -1.98 1.57
CA ARG A 9 8.82 -0.91 2.58
C ARG A 9 10.24 -0.42 2.70
N THR A 10 10.52 0.77 2.17
CA THR A 10 11.87 1.33 2.11
C THR A 10 12.39 1.79 3.46
N GLU A 11 11.51 2.11 4.40
CA GLU A 11 11.88 2.58 5.75
C GLU A 11 12.77 1.61 6.53
N ASN A 12 12.70 0.31 6.24
CA ASN A 12 13.55 -0.68 6.90
C ASN A 12 15.06 -0.43 6.70
N LEU A 13 15.45 0.15 5.56
CA LEU A 13 16.83 0.54 5.31
C LEU A 13 17.24 1.70 6.21
N PHE A 14 16.38 2.71 6.29
CA PHE A 14 16.63 3.93 7.07
C PHE A 14 16.68 3.64 8.58
N LEU A 15 15.89 2.70 9.07
CA LEU A 15 15.89 2.31 10.49
C LEU A 15 17.13 1.47 10.90
N ARG A 16 17.87 0.91 9.92
CA ARG A 16 19.09 0.12 10.19
C ARG A 16 20.36 0.95 10.17
N ILE A 17 20.31 2.15 9.64
CA ILE A 17 21.45 3.04 9.43
C ILE A 17 21.26 4.27 10.30
N ASP A 18 22.33 4.72 10.94
CA ASP A 18 22.31 5.99 11.64
C ASP A 18 22.36 7.15 10.62
N GLY A 19 21.31 7.98 10.62
CA GLY A 19 21.12 9.09 9.68
C GLY A 19 20.47 8.68 8.35
N TRP A 20 20.63 9.57 7.35
CA TRP A 20 20.02 9.40 6.03
C TRP A 20 20.95 8.61 5.09
N PRO A 21 20.53 7.42 4.60
CA PRO A 21 21.36 6.65 3.66
C PRO A 21 21.53 7.42 2.34
N ASP A 22 22.77 7.41 1.82
CA ASP A 22 23.09 8.01 0.54
C ASP A 22 22.49 7.25 -0.65
N GLU A 23 22.58 7.83 -1.85
CA GLU A 23 22.04 7.24 -3.08
C GLU A 23 22.67 5.87 -3.38
N ALA A 24 23.97 5.71 -3.15
CA ALA A 24 24.68 4.46 -3.46
C ALA A 24 24.22 3.31 -2.57
N THR A 25 24.05 3.58 -1.29
CA THR A 25 23.55 2.63 -0.29
C THR A 25 22.11 2.20 -0.61
N GLN A 26 21.24 3.17 -0.89
CA GLN A 26 19.84 2.89 -1.26
C GLN A 26 19.76 2.12 -2.58
N TYR A 27 20.53 2.51 -3.57
CA TYR A 27 20.59 1.81 -4.86
C TYR A 27 21.05 0.37 -4.71
N ALA A 28 22.09 0.09 -3.91
CA ALA A 28 22.56 -1.27 -3.69
C ALA A 28 21.46 -2.19 -3.14
N GLU A 29 20.70 -1.72 -2.14
CA GLU A 29 19.56 -2.44 -1.56
C GLU A 29 18.45 -2.67 -2.60
N TYR A 30 18.01 -1.60 -3.29
CA TYR A 30 16.90 -1.69 -4.24
C TYR A 30 17.25 -2.53 -5.47
N ALA A 31 18.47 -2.40 -5.96
CA ALA A 31 18.98 -3.21 -7.06
C ALA A 31 19.02 -4.71 -6.72
N GLU A 32 19.39 -5.06 -5.49
CA GLU A 32 19.36 -6.44 -5.02
C GLU A 32 17.95 -7.00 -4.98
N VAL A 33 16.96 -6.23 -4.49
CA VAL A 33 15.56 -6.63 -4.46
C VAL A 33 15.03 -6.87 -5.87
N VAL A 34 15.32 -5.97 -6.83
CA VAL A 34 14.88 -6.12 -8.23
C VAL A 34 15.53 -7.35 -8.87
N ARG A 35 16.81 -7.62 -8.64
CA ARG A 35 17.47 -8.86 -9.14
C ARG A 35 16.81 -10.11 -8.56
N LYS A 36 16.55 -10.14 -7.25
CA LYS A 36 15.89 -11.27 -6.58
C LYS A 36 14.45 -11.49 -7.04
N ALA A 37 13.77 -10.45 -7.48
CA ALA A 37 12.44 -10.54 -8.08
C ALA A 37 12.44 -11.29 -9.43
N ASN A 38 13.60 -11.46 -10.05
CA ASN A 38 13.79 -12.28 -11.24
C ASN A 38 12.79 -11.97 -12.37
N GLY A 39 12.72 -10.70 -12.76
CA GLY A 39 11.82 -10.21 -13.83
C GLY A 39 10.38 -9.95 -13.38
N GLN A 40 10.03 -10.24 -12.14
CA GLN A 40 8.75 -9.85 -11.57
C GLN A 40 8.77 -8.38 -11.13
N ALA A 41 7.62 -7.71 -11.20
CA ALA A 41 7.51 -6.30 -10.80
C ALA A 41 7.73 -6.11 -9.29
N VAL A 42 8.42 -5.02 -8.94
CA VAL A 42 8.61 -4.57 -7.57
C VAL A 42 8.01 -3.18 -7.39
N THR A 43 7.07 -3.05 -6.47
CA THR A 43 6.51 -1.74 -6.09
C THR A 43 7.25 -1.23 -4.87
N PHE A 44 8.05 -0.18 -5.06
CA PHE A 44 8.71 0.53 -3.96
C PHE A 44 7.77 1.61 -3.42
N ARG A 45 7.45 1.52 -2.14
CA ARG A 45 6.83 2.62 -1.42
C ARG A 45 7.92 3.62 -1.05
N THR A 46 7.75 4.89 -1.44
CA THR A 46 8.67 5.93 -0.98
C THR A 46 8.61 6.03 0.54
N LEU A 47 9.61 6.71 1.10
CA LEU A 47 9.84 6.79 2.53
C LEU A 47 8.57 7.04 3.34
N ASP A 48 8.34 6.20 4.36
CA ASP A 48 7.28 6.36 5.35
C ASP A 48 7.89 6.35 6.76
N ILE A 49 8.67 7.39 7.03
CA ILE A 49 9.28 7.69 8.33
C ILE A 49 8.67 8.97 8.86
N GLY A 50 8.72 9.16 10.16
CA GLY A 50 8.04 10.18 10.94
C GLY A 50 6.94 9.54 11.78
N GLY A 51 6.29 10.31 12.60
CA GLY A 51 5.32 9.77 13.53
C GLY A 51 5.99 8.93 14.61
N ASP A 52 5.66 7.65 14.65
CA ASP A 52 6.20 6.65 15.59
C ASP A 52 7.61 6.15 15.22
N LYS A 53 8.06 6.44 13.99
CA LYS A 53 9.37 6.01 13.45
C LYS A 53 10.28 7.23 13.24
N GLN A 54 10.81 7.77 14.33
CA GLN A 54 11.68 8.95 14.28
C GLN A 54 13.11 8.55 13.91
N LEU A 55 13.78 9.40 13.12
CA LEU A 55 15.22 9.35 12.87
C LEU A 55 15.88 10.51 13.65
N GLY A 56 16.82 10.15 14.54
CA GLY A 56 17.59 11.14 15.32
C GLY A 56 16.77 11.85 16.39
N ASP A 57 17.21 13.08 16.75
CA ASP A 57 16.62 13.93 17.79
C ASP A 57 15.40 14.75 17.32
N ALA A 58 14.53 14.15 16.49
CA ALA A 58 13.33 14.85 16.04
C ALA A 58 12.40 15.18 17.22
N GLU A 59 11.79 16.36 17.22
CA GLU A 59 10.80 16.74 18.22
C GLU A 59 9.63 15.75 18.26
N VAL A 60 9.24 15.34 19.46
CA VAL A 60 8.09 14.45 19.67
C VAL A 60 6.82 15.23 19.36
N GLU A 61 6.16 14.90 18.28
CA GLU A 61 4.86 15.48 17.91
C GLU A 61 3.75 14.99 18.83
N ALA A 62 2.77 15.85 19.11
CA ALA A 62 1.62 15.49 19.95
C ALA A 62 0.73 14.39 19.31
N ASN A 63 0.68 14.33 17.97
CA ASN A 63 -0.07 13.35 17.20
C ASN A 63 0.79 12.80 16.05
N PRO A 64 1.78 11.96 16.35
CA PRO A 64 2.80 11.54 15.38
C PRO A 64 2.23 10.90 14.10
N PHE A 65 1.17 10.09 14.21
CA PHE A 65 0.54 9.45 13.05
C PHE A 65 -0.10 10.45 12.08
N MET A 66 -0.52 11.63 12.56
CA MET A 66 -1.10 12.72 11.76
C MET A 66 -0.11 13.82 11.42
N GLY A 67 1.14 13.68 11.85
CA GLY A 67 2.16 14.70 11.83
C GLY A 67 3.01 14.74 10.54
N PHE A 68 4.26 15.16 10.72
CA PHE A 68 5.26 15.34 9.68
C PHE A 68 5.91 14.01 9.32
N ARG A 69 5.29 13.26 8.42
CA ARG A 69 5.76 11.93 8.00
C ARG A 69 5.55 11.69 6.50
N ALA A 70 6.22 10.68 6.00
CA ALA A 70 6.02 10.10 4.67
C ALA A 70 6.14 11.14 3.54
N LEU A 71 5.15 11.22 2.65
CA LEU A 71 5.19 12.14 1.51
C LEU A 71 5.25 13.62 1.95
N ARG A 72 4.65 13.98 3.09
CA ARG A 72 4.74 15.34 3.65
C ARG A 72 6.19 15.72 3.93
N LEU A 73 6.92 14.83 4.61
CA LEU A 73 8.36 14.99 4.85
C LEU A 73 9.15 15.07 3.54
N CYS A 74 8.88 14.15 2.62
CA CYS A 74 9.56 14.08 1.33
C CYS A 74 9.42 15.37 0.50
N LEU A 75 8.22 15.98 0.49
CA LEU A 75 7.97 17.20 -0.26
C LEU A 75 8.55 18.47 0.38
N GLU A 76 8.76 18.48 1.69
CA GLU A 76 9.40 19.59 2.43
C GLU A 76 10.92 19.42 2.52
N GLN A 77 11.44 18.20 2.32
CA GLN A 77 12.87 17.89 2.28
C GLN A 77 13.25 17.29 0.91
N PRO A 78 13.26 18.08 -0.15
CA PRO A 78 13.38 17.61 -1.53
C PRO A 78 14.70 16.88 -1.81
N GLU A 79 15.78 17.19 -1.12
CA GLU A 79 17.07 16.50 -1.31
C GLU A 79 17.04 15.04 -0.83
N ILE A 80 16.33 14.77 0.30
CA ILE A 80 16.13 13.40 0.78
C ILE A 80 15.27 12.63 -0.21
N PHE A 81 14.18 13.25 -0.64
CA PHE A 81 13.27 12.64 -1.61
C PHE A 81 13.96 12.37 -2.94
N ARG A 82 14.71 13.36 -3.47
CA ARG A 82 15.49 13.22 -4.69
C ARG A 82 16.49 12.08 -4.61
N THR A 83 17.24 11.97 -3.51
CA THR A 83 18.20 10.88 -3.27
C THR A 83 17.53 9.52 -3.34
N GLN A 84 16.38 9.35 -2.68
CA GLN A 84 15.63 8.10 -2.74
C GLN A 84 15.10 7.81 -4.14
N LEU A 85 14.48 8.79 -4.80
CA LEU A 85 13.93 8.63 -6.14
C LEU A 85 15.03 8.26 -7.14
N ARG A 86 16.22 8.88 -7.07
CA ARG A 86 17.35 8.51 -7.92
C ARG A 86 17.74 7.04 -7.75
N ALA A 87 17.83 6.57 -6.51
CA ALA A 87 18.14 5.17 -6.22
C ALA A 87 17.08 4.19 -6.79
N ILE A 88 15.79 4.49 -6.62
CA ILE A 88 14.69 3.66 -7.14
C ILE A 88 14.68 3.67 -8.68
N VAL A 89 14.78 4.86 -9.30
CA VAL A 89 14.77 5.01 -10.76
C VAL A 89 15.99 4.32 -11.39
N ARG A 90 17.17 4.39 -10.77
CA ARG A 90 18.35 3.61 -11.22
C ARG A 90 18.10 2.11 -11.15
N ALA A 91 17.45 1.63 -10.09
CA ALA A 91 17.13 0.22 -9.96
C ALA A 91 16.17 -0.28 -11.07
N SER A 92 15.34 0.59 -11.64
CA SER A 92 14.45 0.23 -12.75
C SER A 92 15.21 -0.18 -14.03
N ALA A 93 16.46 0.20 -14.19
CA ALA A 93 17.30 -0.28 -15.32
C ALA A 93 17.60 -1.80 -15.25
N ILE A 94 17.34 -2.43 -14.10
CA ILE A 94 17.58 -3.87 -13.87
C ILE A 94 16.32 -4.72 -14.13
N GLY A 95 15.15 -4.16 -13.86
CA GLY A 95 13.87 -4.87 -14.01
C GLY A 95 12.66 -4.00 -13.70
N PRO A 96 11.43 -4.55 -13.82
CA PRO A 96 10.21 -3.78 -13.68
C PRO A 96 10.04 -3.19 -12.27
N VAL A 97 9.93 -1.87 -12.18
CA VAL A 97 9.74 -1.12 -10.94
C VAL A 97 8.50 -0.23 -11.05
N SER A 98 7.75 -0.15 -9.97
CA SER A 98 6.71 0.84 -9.74
C SER A 98 7.03 1.65 -8.50
N ILE A 99 6.63 2.92 -8.48
CA ILE A 99 6.79 3.82 -7.33
C ILE A 99 5.41 4.10 -6.74
N MET A 100 5.29 3.98 -5.43
CA MET A 100 4.05 4.21 -4.69
C MET A 100 4.27 5.27 -3.61
N PHE A 101 3.45 6.31 -3.62
CA PHE A 101 3.51 7.40 -2.65
C PHE A 101 2.57 7.12 -1.47
N PRO A 102 3.09 7.05 -0.23
CA PRO A 102 2.28 6.89 0.98
C PRO A 102 1.69 8.23 1.46
N MET A 103 0.69 8.17 2.33
CA MET A 103 0.12 9.31 3.07
C MET A 103 -0.38 10.45 2.16
N VAL A 104 -0.86 10.11 0.99
CA VAL A 104 -1.45 11.07 0.04
C VAL A 104 -2.80 11.54 0.55
N SER A 105 -2.99 12.84 0.67
CA SER A 105 -4.24 13.47 1.09
C SER A 105 -4.95 14.26 -0.03
N GLY A 106 -4.22 14.63 -1.10
CA GLY A 106 -4.74 15.45 -2.18
C GLY A 106 -3.97 15.35 -3.50
N LEU A 107 -4.54 15.92 -4.56
CA LEU A 107 -3.97 15.89 -5.92
C LEU A 107 -2.67 16.67 -6.05
N ASP A 108 -2.53 17.78 -5.33
CA ASP A 108 -1.33 18.62 -5.40
C ASP A 108 -0.08 17.84 -4.97
N GLU A 109 -0.19 17.07 -3.89
CA GLU A 109 0.89 16.21 -3.40
C GLU A 109 1.31 15.19 -4.46
N VAL A 110 0.35 14.56 -5.14
CA VAL A 110 0.62 13.60 -6.23
C VAL A 110 1.33 14.27 -7.39
N ARG A 111 0.86 15.45 -7.82
CA ARG A 111 1.47 16.20 -8.92
C ARG A 111 2.90 16.63 -8.61
N ARG A 112 3.15 17.13 -7.39
CA ARG A 112 4.49 17.48 -6.91
C ARG A 112 5.41 16.25 -6.87
N ALA A 113 4.93 15.13 -6.36
CA ALA A 113 5.69 13.89 -6.31
C ALA A 113 6.02 13.35 -7.70
N LYS A 114 5.06 13.36 -8.63
CA LYS A 114 5.29 12.98 -10.04
C LYS A 114 6.29 13.91 -10.73
N ALA A 115 6.21 15.21 -10.49
CA ALA A 115 7.16 16.17 -11.04
C ALA A 115 8.60 15.88 -10.55
N ALA A 116 8.77 15.53 -9.26
CA ALA A 116 10.06 15.12 -8.72
C ALA A 116 10.60 13.83 -9.39
N VAL A 117 9.74 12.83 -9.64
CA VAL A 117 10.16 11.62 -10.37
C VAL A 117 10.60 11.96 -11.79
N HIS A 118 9.83 12.79 -12.52
CA HIS A 118 10.16 13.17 -13.89
C HIS A 118 11.48 13.96 -13.96
N ALA A 119 11.73 14.85 -13.00
CA ALA A 119 13.00 15.57 -12.91
C ALA A 119 14.17 14.60 -12.71
N VAL A 120 14.05 13.65 -11.79
CA VAL A 120 15.07 12.63 -11.54
C VAL A 120 15.31 11.73 -12.76
N VAL A 121 14.26 11.34 -13.48
CA VAL A 121 14.42 10.58 -14.74
C VAL A 121 15.23 11.36 -15.76
N ALA A 122 14.93 12.66 -15.94
CA ALA A 122 15.67 13.52 -16.88
C ALA A 122 17.15 13.69 -16.47
N GLU A 123 17.44 13.90 -15.18
CA GLU A 123 18.78 13.96 -14.65
C GLU A 123 19.59 12.68 -14.95
N LEU A 124 19.03 11.52 -14.60
CA LEU A 124 19.70 10.23 -14.81
C LEU A 124 19.93 9.93 -16.29
N GLN A 125 18.99 10.31 -17.15
CA GLN A 125 19.16 10.18 -18.61
C GLN A 125 20.30 11.07 -19.12
N ALA A 126 20.43 12.29 -18.60
CA ALA A 126 21.54 13.20 -18.95
C ALA A 126 22.90 12.64 -18.48
N GLU A 127 22.92 11.87 -17.38
CA GLU A 127 24.10 11.15 -16.88
C GLU A 127 24.40 9.85 -17.67
N GLY A 128 23.60 9.52 -18.70
CA GLY A 128 23.75 8.29 -19.50
C GLY A 128 23.15 7.04 -18.89
N ILE A 129 22.44 7.16 -17.77
CA ILE A 129 21.69 6.04 -17.16
C ILE A 129 20.35 5.89 -17.90
N ARG A 130 19.98 4.66 -18.25
CA ARG A 130 18.76 4.35 -18.99
C ARG A 130 17.75 3.63 -18.08
N PRO A 131 16.90 4.35 -17.34
CA PRO A 131 15.85 3.73 -16.56
C PRO A 131 14.81 3.08 -17.48
N MET A 132 14.09 2.10 -16.98
CA MET A 132 12.91 1.54 -17.66
C MET A 132 11.79 2.58 -17.63
N ILE A 133 11.28 2.98 -18.79
CA ILE A 133 10.18 3.93 -18.94
C ILE A 133 9.10 3.34 -19.85
N PRO A 134 7.81 3.67 -19.61
CA PRO A 134 7.32 4.50 -18.51
C PRO A 134 7.40 3.79 -17.14
N LEU A 135 7.77 4.54 -16.10
CA LEU A 135 7.63 4.10 -14.72
C LEU A 135 6.16 4.21 -14.30
N ARG A 136 5.64 3.17 -13.68
CA ARG A 136 4.29 3.21 -13.11
C ARG A 136 4.31 3.95 -11.78
N LEU A 137 3.50 5.02 -11.68
CA LEU A 137 3.40 5.86 -10.50
C LEU A 137 2.01 5.71 -9.89
N GLY A 138 1.95 5.24 -8.65
CA GLY A 138 0.71 5.03 -7.93
C GLY A 138 0.71 5.63 -6.54
N VAL A 139 -0.43 5.56 -5.90
CA VAL A 139 -0.61 6.08 -4.53
C VAL A 139 -1.11 4.99 -3.59
N MET A 140 -0.70 5.09 -2.34
CA MET A 140 -1.31 4.35 -1.26
C MET A 140 -2.56 5.09 -0.80
N ILE A 141 -3.70 4.45 -0.94
CA ILE A 141 -4.98 4.99 -0.45
C ILE A 141 -5.14 4.54 1.01
N GLU A 142 -4.85 5.44 1.91
CA GLU A 142 -4.86 5.18 3.35
C GLU A 142 -5.33 6.39 4.19
N ILE A 143 -5.51 7.55 3.55
CA ILE A 143 -6.06 8.76 4.17
C ILE A 143 -7.52 8.91 3.75
N PRO A 144 -8.47 9.19 4.67
CA PRO A 144 -9.89 9.34 4.33
C PRO A 144 -10.18 10.37 3.25
N SER A 145 -9.46 11.51 3.21
CA SER A 145 -9.61 12.48 2.14
C SER A 145 -9.30 11.90 0.75
N ALA A 146 -8.26 11.07 0.64
CA ALA A 146 -7.91 10.38 -0.62
C ALA A 146 -9.04 9.45 -1.08
N THR A 147 -9.74 8.79 -0.16
CA THR A 147 -10.89 7.93 -0.53
C THR A 147 -12.06 8.72 -1.09
N VAL A 148 -12.30 9.92 -0.57
CA VAL A 148 -13.37 10.82 -1.04
C VAL A 148 -13.11 11.32 -2.45
N ILE A 149 -11.84 11.60 -2.80
CA ILE A 149 -11.43 12.11 -4.11
C ILE A 149 -10.80 11.02 -5.00
N ALA A 150 -11.08 9.75 -4.71
CA ALA A 150 -10.44 8.62 -5.41
C ALA A 150 -10.62 8.67 -6.93
N ASP A 151 -11.76 9.12 -7.45
CA ASP A 151 -11.99 9.29 -8.89
C ASP A 151 -11.02 10.29 -9.53
N ALA A 152 -10.74 11.40 -8.84
CA ALA A 152 -9.79 12.41 -9.31
C ALA A 152 -8.35 11.92 -9.23
N LEU A 153 -7.99 11.20 -8.15
CA LEU A 153 -6.68 10.57 -8.01
C LEU A 153 -6.45 9.48 -9.06
N ALA A 154 -7.48 8.68 -9.37
CA ALA A 154 -7.41 7.62 -10.37
C ALA A 154 -7.15 8.16 -11.79
N ALA A 155 -7.54 9.40 -12.08
CA ALA A 155 -7.24 10.05 -13.36
C ALA A 155 -5.75 10.46 -13.49
N GLU A 156 -5.02 10.52 -12.39
CA GLU A 156 -3.63 11.00 -12.33
C GLU A 156 -2.63 9.88 -12.04
N CYS A 157 -3.09 8.68 -11.67
CA CYS A 157 -2.23 7.58 -11.21
C CYS A 157 -2.35 6.36 -12.13
N ASP A 158 -1.30 5.53 -12.16
CA ASP A 158 -1.26 4.29 -12.93
C ASP A 158 -1.82 3.10 -12.14
N PHE A 159 -1.92 3.21 -10.82
CA PHE A 159 -2.48 2.19 -9.93
C PHE A 159 -2.77 2.75 -8.54
N PHE A 160 -3.61 2.05 -7.79
CA PHE A 160 -3.81 2.22 -6.36
C PHE A 160 -3.35 1.00 -5.58
N SER A 161 -2.94 1.23 -4.34
CA SER A 161 -2.77 0.18 -3.34
C SER A 161 -3.38 0.65 -2.02
N ILE A 162 -4.32 -0.10 -1.47
CA ILE A 162 -4.99 0.32 -0.23
C ILE A 162 -4.16 -0.11 0.97
N GLY A 163 -3.72 0.87 1.77
CA GLY A 163 -3.04 0.67 3.05
C GLY A 163 -4.06 0.51 4.18
N THR A 164 -4.62 -0.69 4.33
CA THR A 164 -5.77 -0.90 5.24
C THR A 164 -5.47 -0.60 6.69
N ASN A 165 -4.22 -0.74 7.15
CA ASN A 165 -3.86 -0.49 8.54
C ASN A 165 -4.10 0.98 8.93
N ASP A 166 -3.54 1.90 8.16
CA ASP A 166 -3.68 3.33 8.41
C ASP A 166 -5.08 3.83 7.99
N LEU A 167 -5.66 3.27 6.91
CA LEU A 167 -7.02 3.62 6.50
C LEU A 167 -8.05 3.35 7.61
N VAL A 168 -8.02 2.18 8.24
CA VAL A 168 -8.94 1.85 9.33
C VAL A 168 -8.71 2.76 10.53
N GLN A 169 -7.44 2.99 10.90
CA GLN A 169 -7.05 3.88 11.99
C GLN A 169 -7.62 5.29 11.81
N TYR A 170 -7.40 5.88 10.64
CA TYR A 170 -7.84 7.26 10.36
C TYR A 170 -9.35 7.36 10.14
N LEU A 171 -9.96 6.37 9.49
CA LEU A 171 -11.39 6.37 9.22
C LEU A 171 -12.22 6.27 10.50
N LEU A 172 -11.75 5.47 11.47
CA LEU A 172 -12.40 5.29 12.77
C LEU A 172 -11.86 6.23 13.85
N ALA A 173 -10.84 7.05 13.54
CA ALA A 173 -10.14 7.93 14.48
C ALA A 173 -9.62 7.17 15.72
N VAL A 174 -9.03 6.00 15.52
CA VAL A 174 -8.54 5.09 16.56
C VAL A 174 -7.05 4.85 16.37
N ASP A 175 -6.25 5.22 17.36
CA ASP A 175 -4.84 4.84 17.40
C ASP A 175 -4.71 3.35 17.80
N ARG A 176 -4.35 2.51 16.83
CA ARG A 176 -4.15 1.06 17.03
C ARG A 176 -2.99 0.72 17.98
N GLY A 177 -2.06 1.66 18.19
CA GLY A 177 -0.95 1.53 19.12
C GLY A 177 -1.32 1.87 20.57
N ASN A 178 -2.48 2.48 20.81
CA ASN A 178 -2.96 2.83 22.13
C ASN A 178 -3.85 1.71 22.70
N GLU A 179 -3.35 0.95 23.65
CA GLU A 179 -4.04 -0.20 24.27
C GLU A 179 -5.43 0.14 24.80
N ARG A 180 -5.68 1.39 25.23
CA ARG A 180 -6.96 1.82 25.82
C ARG A 180 -8.09 1.92 24.78
N VAL A 181 -7.76 2.13 23.51
CA VAL A 181 -8.73 2.31 22.42
C VAL A 181 -8.54 1.30 21.28
N ALA A 182 -7.50 0.49 21.31
CA ALA A 182 -7.19 -0.50 20.26
C ALA A 182 -8.37 -1.46 19.98
N SER A 183 -9.21 -1.74 20.98
CA SER A 183 -10.44 -2.54 20.81
C SER A 183 -11.48 -1.91 19.89
N LEU A 184 -11.38 -0.61 19.61
CA LEU A 184 -12.26 0.12 18.69
C LEU A 184 -11.72 0.07 17.24
N TYR A 185 -10.50 -0.43 17.04
CA TYR A 185 -9.93 -0.67 15.71
C TYR A 185 -10.62 -1.89 15.09
N GLU A 186 -11.69 -1.65 14.34
CA GLU A 186 -12.56 -2.71 13.80
C GLU A 186 -12.59 -2.67 12.27
N PRO A 187 -11.78 -3.51 11.61
CA PRO A 187 -11.74 -3.55 10.15
C PRO A 187 -13.09 -3.93 9.51
N ALA A 188 -13.91 -4.74 10.19
CA ALA A 188 -15.22 -5.14 9.69
C ALA A 188 -16.31 -4.06 9.84
N HIS A 189 -15.93 -2.86 10.32
CA HIS A 189 -16.87 -1.74 10.45
C HIS A 189 -17.47 -1.37 9.07
N PRO A 190 -18.79 -1.16 8.97
CA PRO A 190 -19.46 -0.88 7.70
C PRO A 190 -18.85 0.29 6.92
N ALA A 191 -18.37 1.34 7.60
CA ALA A 191 -17.70 2.47 6.96
C ALA A 191 -16.41 2.03 6.26
N VAL A 192 -15.66 1.08 6.81
CA VAL A 192 -14.44 0.54 6.19
C VAL A 192 -14.80 -0.24 4.92
N VAL A 193 -15.74 -1.19 5.02
CA VAL A 193 -16.17 -2.02 3.89
C VAL A 193 -16.69 -1.17 2.73
N LEU A 194 -17.55 -0.18 3.02
CA LEU A 194 -18.08 0.75 2.02
C LEU A 194 -17.00 1.62 1.40
N THR A 195 -16.02 2.06 2.19
CA THR A 195 -14.88 2.86 1.71
C THR A 195 -14.01 2.04 0.76
N LEU A 196 -13.68 0.79 1.12
CA LEU A 196 -12.94 -0.12 0.26
C LEU A 196 -13.63 -0.31 -1.09
N GLN A 197 -14.94 -0.60 -1.08
CA GLN A 197 -15.71 -0.76 -2.31
C GLN A 197 -15.67 0.49 -3.19
N ARG A 198 -15.86 1.68 -2.61
CA ARG A 198 -15.81 2.95 -3.35
C ARG A 198 -14.47 3.19 -4.01
N VAL A 199 -13.38 2.92 -3.32
CA VAL A 199 -12.02 3.05 -3.89
C VAL A 199 -11.81 2.07 -5.05
N PHE A 200 -12.23 0.80 -4.92
CA PHE A 200 -12.16 -0.17 -6.02
C PHE A 200 -13.02 0.26 -7.23
N GLN A 201 -14.21 0.80 -6.98
CA GLN A 201 -15.07 1.31 -8.04
C GLN A 201 -14.43 2.51 -8.77
N ALA A 202 -13.85 3.45 -8.02
CA ALA A 202 -13.14 4.61 -8.60
C ALA A 202 -11.97 4.17 -9.49
N ALA A 203 -11.12 3.25 -9.02
CA ALA A 203 -10.03 2.70 -9.82
C ALA A 203 -10.54 1.99 -11.08
N ARG A 204 -11.55 1.15 -10.95
CA ARG A 204 -12.16 0.42 -12.08
C ARG A 204 -12.78 1.36 -13.12
N SER A 205 -13.44 2.44 -12.69
CA SER A 205 -14.04 3.43 -13.60
C SER A 205 -13.02 4.12 -14.49
N ARG A 206 -11.76 4.18 -14.06
CA ARG A 206 -10.62 4.76 -14.77
C ARG A 206 -9.71 3.72 -15.42
N GLY A 207 -10.02 2.42 -15.27
CA GLY A 207 -9.24 1.34 -15.84
C GLY A 207 -7.86 1.15 -15.24
N ILE A 208 -7.63 1.63 -14.01
CA ILE A 208 -6.37 1.40 -13.29
C ILE A 208 -6.53 0.25 -12.28
N PRO A 209 -5.50 -0.57 -12.06
CA PRO A 209 -5.56 -1.62 -11.07
C PRO A 209 -5.51 -1.05 -9.65
N CYS A 210 -6.24 -1.71 -8.74
CA CYS A 210 -6.25 -1.40 -7.32
C CYS A 210 -5.94 -2.65 -6.49
N GLY A 211 -4.78 -2.66 -5.82
CA GLY A 211 -4.38 -3.71 -4.90
C GLY A 211 -4.65 -3.36 -3.44
N VAL A 212 -4.40 -4.33 -2.56
CA VAL A 212 -4.41 -4.14 -1.10
C VAL A 212 -3.07 -4.60 -0.54
N CYS A 213 -2.46 -3.80 0.34
CA CYS A 213 -1.14 -4.09 0.92
C CYS A 213 -1.09 -4.01 2.45
N GLY A 214 -2.20 -3.76 3.12
CA GLY A 214 -2.31 -3.85 4.58
C GLY A 214 -2.47 -5.30 5.07
N GLU A 215 -2.54 -5.47 6.39
CA GLU A 215 -2.60 -6.80 7.01
C GLU A 215 -3.81 -7.62 6.56
N LEU A 216 -4.93 -6.98 6.25
CA LEU A 216 -6.13 -7.65 5.77
C LEU A 216 -5.90 -8.47 4.50
N ALA A 217 -4.93 -8.08 3.66
CA ALA A 217 -4.60 -8.83 2.45
C ALA A 217 -4.06 -10.23 2.75
N GLY A 218 -3.45 -10.44 3.92
CA GLY A 218 -2.89 -11.71 4.38
C GLY A 218 -3.83 -12.56 5.23
N ASP A 219 -5.03 -12.07 5.52
CA ASP A 219 -6.02 -12.80 6.30
C ASP A 219 -6.90 -13.68 5.40
N VAL A 220 -7.11 -14.92 5.81
CA VAL A 220 -7.83 -15.93 5.01
C VAL A 220 -9.33 -15.68 4.85
N GLY A 221 -9.93 -14.94 5.76
CA GLY A 221 -11.32 -14.50 5.65
C GLY A 221 -11.44 -13.22 4.81
N TRP A 222 -10.53 -12.27 5.03
CA TRP A 222 -10.54 -11.00 4.33
C TRP A 222 -10.13 -11.10 2.85
N ALA A 223 -9.16 -11.94 2.52
CA ALA A 223 -8.66 -12.06 1.15
C ALA A 223 -9.79 -12.36 0.12
N PRO A 224 -10.72 -13.31 0.36
CA PRO A 224 -11.88 -13.52 -0.51
C PRO A 224 -12.82 -12.31 -0.54
N LEU A 225 -13.07 -11.65 0.59
CA LEU A 225 -13.91 -10.45 0.64
C LEU A 225 -13.31 -9.31 -0.18
N LEU A 226 -12.02 -9.02 -0.01
CA LEU A 226 -11.34 -7.96 -0.76
C LEU A 226 -11.42 -8.17 -2.26
N LEU A 227 -11.24 -9.41 -2.74
CA LEU A 227 -11.43 -9.76 -4.15
C LEU A 227 -12.90 -9.64 -4.59
N GLY A 228 -13.85 -9.98 -3.72
CA GLY A 228 -15.29 -9.82 -3.97
C GLY A 228 -15.71 -8.35 -4.05
N LEU A 229 -15.09 -7.48 -3.27
CA LEU A 229 -15.31 -6.04 -3.31
C LEU A 229 -14.65 -5.37 -4.54
N GLY A 230 -13.68 -6.04 -5.18
CA GLY A 230 -13.09 -5.56 -6.42
C GLY A 230 -11.58 -5.35 -6.40
N ALA A 231 -10.84 -5.89 -5.43
CA ALA A 231 -9.38 -5.84 -5.45
C ALA A 231 -8.81 -6.66 -6.62
N ASP A 232 -7.81 -6.12 -7.31
CA ASP A 232 -7.10 -6.80 -8.41
C ASP A 232 -5.92 -7.64 -7.91
N SER A 233 -5.33 -7.26 -6.77
CA SER A 233 -4.17 -7.94 -6.20
C SER A 233 -4.10 -7.81 -4.68
N LEU A 234 -3.45 -8.77 -4.04
CA LEU A 234 -3.22 -8.81 -2.61
C LEU A 234 -1.72 -8.93 -2.34
N SER A 235 -1.17 -7.97 -1.61
CA SER A 235 0.23 -7.98 -1.17
C SER A 235 0.28 -8.31 0.32
N MET A 236 1.01 -9.35 0.67
CA MET A 236 1.08 -9.87 2.04
C MET A 236 2.47 -10.39 2.36
N SER A 237 2.72 -10.67 3.63
CA SER A 237 3.94 -11.33 4.08
C SER A 237 4.08 -12.72 3.45
N THR A 238 5.30 -13.13 3.15
CA THR A 238 5.58 -14.43 2.51
C THR A 238 4.94 -15.62 3.24
N PRO A 239 4.96 -15.70 4.58
CA PRO A 239 4.32 -16.81 5.32
C PRO A 239 2.80 -16.91 5.12
N ALA A 240 2.10 -15.80 4.86
CA ALA A 240 0.65 -15.81 4.65
C ALA A 240 0.23 -16.35 3.27
N ILE A 241 1.12 -16.26 2.27
CA ILE A 241 0.81 -16.61 0.87
C ILE A 241 0.26 -18.04 0.70
N PRO A 242 0.85 -19.09 1.31
CA PRO A 242 0.36 -20.45 1.10
C PRO A 242 -1.08 -20.65 1.56
N GLU A 243 -1.43 -20.13 2.73
CA GLU A 243 -2.74 -20.32 3.34
C GLU A 243 -3.83 -19.52 2.61
N VAL A 244 -3.56 -18.25 2.33
CA VAL A 244 -4.47 -17.42 1.53
C VAL A 244 -4.71 -18.04 0.15
N ARG A 245 -3.67 -18.51 -0.54
CA ARG A 245 -3.82 -19.19 -1.83
C ARG A 245 -4.61 -20.50 -1.73
N TYR A 246 -4.46 -21.23 -0.63
CA TYR A 246 -5.23 -22.44 -0.38
C TYR A 246 -6.73 -22.14 -0.31
N VAL A 247 -7.13 -21.12 0.44
CA VAL A 247 -8.52 -20.67 0.56
C VAL A 247 -9.04 -20.14 -0.79
N LEU A 248 -8.29 -19.25 -1.43
CA LEU A 248 -8.73 -18.64 -2.70
C LEU A 248 -8.94 -19.66 -3.83
N ARG A 249 -8.15 -20.73 -3.88
CA ARG A 249 -8.33 -21.82 -4.87
C ARG A 249 -9.61 -22.64 -4.66
N ARG A 250 -10.20 -22.55 -3.45
CA ARG A 250 -11.46 -23.22 -3.08
C ARG A 250 -12.65 -22.26 -3.07
N THR A 251 -12.45 -21.08 -3.63
CA THR A 251 -13.43 -20.00 -3.61
C THR A 251 -13.75 -19.62 -5.05
N THR A 252 -15.01 -19.72 -5.43
CA THR A 252 -15.50 -19.26 -6.73
C THR A 252 -15.70 -17.74 -6.72
N GLN A 253 -15.92 -17.17 -7.90
CA GLN A 253 -16.30 -15.76 -8.00
C GLN A 253 -17.64 -15.49 -7.29
N ALA A 254 -18.63 -16.37 -7.50
CA ALA A 254 -19.94 -16.26 -6.86
C ALA A 254 -19.85 -16.29 -5.33
N ASP A 255 -18.97 -17.14 -4.77
CA ASP A 255 -18.72 -17.16 -3.32
C ASP A 255 -18.20 -15.80 -2.79
N ARG A 256 -17.26 -15.18 -3.51
CA ARG A 256 -16.67 -13.89 -3.16
C ARG A 256 -17.69 -12.75 -3.26
N GLU A 257 -18.50 -12.76 -4.31
CA GLU A 257 -19.58 -11.79 -4.51
C GLU A 257 -20.66 -11.93 -3.44
N ALA A 258 -21.04 -13.15 -3.08
CA ALA A 258 -21.98 -13.40 -1.99
C ALA A 258 -21.44 -12.89 -0.64
N LEU A 259 -20.16 -13.15 -0.34
CA LEU A 259 -19.51 -12.66 0.88
C LEU A 259 -19.46 -11.12 0.91
N ALA A 260 -19.14 -10.50 -0.23
CA ALA A 260 -19.17 -9.04 -0.37
C ALA A 260 -20.59 -8.48 -0.18
N GLY A 261 -21.61 -9.15 -0.71
CA GLY A 261 -23.01 -8.78 -0.51
C GLY A 261 -23.41 -8.77 0.96
N VAL A 262 -23.01 -9.80 1.72
CA VAL A 262 -23.27 -9.86 3.18
C VAL A 262 -22.56 -8.70 3.89
N ALA A 263 -21.28 -8.46 3.61
CA ALA A 263 -20.49 -7.41 4.25
C ALA A 263 -21.05 -6.00 3.95
N LEU A 264 -21.49 -5.75 2.72
CA LEU A 264 -22.06 -4.47 2.30
C LEU A 264 -23.47 -4.21 2.84
N ALA A 265 -24.24 -5.26 3.10
CA ALA A 265 -25.57 -5.16 3.71
C ALA A 265 -25.51 -5.04 5.24
N SER A 266 -24.37 -5.34 5.85
CA SER A 266 -24.19 -5.29 7.30
C SER A 266 -24.22 -3.86 7.82
N VAL A 267 -24.96 -3.64 8.91
CA VAL A 267 -25.03 -2.35 9.60
C VAL A 267 -24.13 -2.29 10.83
N ASP A 268 -23.56 -3.42 11.21
CA ASP A 268 -22.60 -3.55 12.32
C ASP A 268 -21.47 -4.52 11.94
N PRO A 269 -20.31 -4.48 12.63
CA PRO A 269 -19.17 -5.32 12.29
C PRO A 269 -19.35 -6.81 12.63
N VAL A 270 -20.29 -7.16 13.51
CA VAL A 270 -20.46 -8.53 14.03
C VAL A 270 -20.87 -9.48 12.91
N ALA A 271 -21.87 -9.09 12.11
CA ALA A 271 -22.36 -9.91 11.01
C ALA A 271 -21.26 -10.17 9.95
N THR A 272 -20.49 -9.14 9.60
CA THR A 272 -19.34 -9.27 8.68
C THR A 272 -18.28 -10.19 9.26
N THR A 273 -17.90 -9.99 10.52
CA THR A 273 -16.88 -10.81 11.21
C THR A 273 -17.31 -12.28 11.28
N LEU A 274 -18.56 -12.56 11.60
CA LEU A 274 -19.08 -13.93 11.63
C LEU A 274 -19.06 -14.57 10.22
N ALA A 275 -19.47 -13.83 9.20
CA ALA A 275 -19.43 -14.31 7.82
C ALA A 275 -18.00 -14.65 7.37
N LEU A 276 -17.02 -13.79 7.66
CA LEU A 276 -15.61 -14.01 7.35
C LEU A 276 -15.06 -15.28 8.05
N ARG A 277 -15.34 -15.44 9.34
CA ARG A 277 -14.90 -16.61 10.13
C ARG A 277 -15.53 -17.91 9.63
N SER A 278 -16.83 -17.93 9.39
CA SER A 278 -17.53 -19.10 8.84
C SER A 278 -16.96 -19.46 7.47
N PHE A 279 -16.83 -18.47 6.59
CA PHE A 279 -16.31 -18.65 5.25
C PHE A 279 -14.90 -19.28 5.24
N ALA A 280 -13.98 -18.74 6.04
CA ALA A 280 -12.62 -19.26 6.16
C ALA A 280 -12.58 -20.67 6.75
N SER A 281 -13.36 -20.91 7.83
CA SER A 281 -13.45 -22.21 8.51
C SER A 281 -13.91 -23.32 7.56
N ASP A 282 -14.95 -23.07 6.76
CA ASP A 282 -15.51 -24.05 5.82
C ASP A 282 -14.48 -24.47 4.76
N ARG A 283 -13.65 -23.53 4.28
CA ARG A 283 -12.62 -23.78 3.28
C ARG A 283 -11.36 -24.42 3.86
N LEU A 284 -11.05 -24.16 5.13
CA LEU A 284 -9.92 -24.77 5.81
C LEU A 284 -10.23 -26.19 6.30
N ARG A 285 -11.46 -26.48 6.72
CA ARG A 285 -11.88 -27.82 7.18
C ARG A 285 -11.93 -28.86 6.05
N SER A 286 -12.09 -28.45 4.82
CA SER A 286 -12.05 -29.34 3.65
C SER A 286 -10.62 -29.79 3.27
N ARG A 287 -9.69 -29.80 4.23
CA ARG A 287 -8.39 -30.47 4.06
C ARG A 287 -8.62 -31.99 3.97
N PRO A 288 -8.16 -32.65 2.88
CA PRO A 288 -8.17 -34.10 2.79
C PRO A 288 -7.25 -34.74 3.85
#